data_60c1ef70fe62eeb8e2edd2d28fad6c06
#
_entry.id   60c1ef70fe62eeb8e2edd2d28fad6c06
#
_cell.length_a   1.000
_cell.length_b   1.000
_cell.length_c   1.000
_cell.angle_alpha   90.00
_cell.angle_beta   90.00
_cell.angle_gamma   90.00
#
_symmetry.space_group_name_H-M   'P 1'
#
loop_
_entity.id
_entity.type
_entity.pdbx_description
1 polymer ?
#
loop_
_entity_poly.entity_id
_entity_poly.type
_entity_poly.pdbx_seq_one_letter_code
_entity_poly.pdbx_strand_id
1 'polypeptide(L)'
;MKLMVTRRMTPAAEHALSARFDTTIMDRTDGLTEAEAAAAMAEYDAVMPTLGDRFSAGAFRPGLRCRLLANFGAGYNHIDVEAAAHAGIAVTNTPDAVTEATADIALTLILMTARRAGEGERLLRRGEWTGWQPTQLLGRHVAGCTVGIIGMGRIGKAIARRCHFGFGMQVLFHNRSVVSALDFPARQVEGLDELLTQSDFAVVAVPGGAGTRHMIGTHELERLGPRSFI
;
A
#
# COMPACT_ATOMS: atom_id res chain seq x y z
N MET A 1 12.87 19.66 22.09
CA MET A 1 12.81 19.36 20.65
C MET A 1 11.40 19.64 20.20
N LYS A 2 11.26 20.52 19.19
CA LYS A 2 9.97 20.92 18.60
C LYS A 2 9.60 19.94 17.50
N LEU A 3 8.47 19.24 17.66
CA LEU A 3 8.01 18.20 16.75
C LEU A 3 6.69 18.62 16.07
N MET A 4 6.61 18.47 14.76
CA MET A 4 5.34 18.58 14.03
C MET A 4 4.86 17.20 13.59
N VAL A 5 3.59 16.88 13.85
CA VAL A 5 2.89 15.71 13.31
C VAL A 5 1.87 16.19 12.30
N THR A 6 1.96 15.73 11.06
CA THR A 6 1.20 16.31 9.93
C THR A 6 -0.28 15.92 9.89
N ARG A 7 -0.70 14.99 10.74
CA ARG A 7 -2.09 14.49 10.88
C ARG A 7 -2.39 14.10 12.32
N ARG A 8 -3.68 14.03 12.66
CA ARG A 8 -4.14 13.39 13.90
C ARG A 8 -3.68 11.93 13.95
N MET A 9 -3.31 11.50 15.14
CA MET A 9 -2.92 10.13 15.45
C MET A 9 -3.91 9.51 16.43
N THR A 10 -3.66 8.28 16.87
CA THR A 10 -4.42 7.71 17.98
C THR A 10 -4.16 8.51 19.27
N PRO A 11 -5.16 8.66 20.17
CA PRO A 11 -4.97 9.41 21.41
C PRO A 11 -3.75 8.96 22.23
N ALA A 12 -3.47 7.65 22.24
CA ALA A 12 -2.31 7.10 22.93
C ALA A 12 -0.97 7.57 22.32
N ALA A 13 -0.89 7.62 20.98
CA ALA A 13 0.31 8.09 20.29
C ALA A 13 0.51 9.59 20.50
N GLU A 14 -0.56 10.39 20.39
CA GLU A 14 -0.52 11.84 20.63
C GLU A 14 -0.07 12.16 22.06
N HIS A 15 -0.61 11.44 23.05
CA HIS A 15 -0.19 11.57 24.44
C HIS A 15 1.29 11.23 24.64
N ALA A 16 1.76 10.11 24.07
CA ALA A 16 3.14 9.68 24.19
C ALA A 16 4.12 10.66 23.54
N LEU A 17 3.76 11.28 22.43
CA LEU A 17 4.57 12.30 21.76
C LEU A 17 4.60 13.61 22.57
N SER A 18 3.44 14.09 23.01
CA SER A 18 3.33 15.34 23.77
C SER A 18 3.97 15.27 25.16
N ALA A 19 4.06 14.07 25.75
CA ALA A 19 4.77 13.87 27.00
C ALA A 19 6.30 13.99 26.89
N ARG A 20 6.85 13.87 25.67
CA ARG A 20 8.31 13.82 25.42
C ARG A 20 8.84 15.00 24.62
N PHE A 21 8.01 15.62 23.81
CA PHE A 21 8.37 16.66 22.86
C PHE A 21 7.42 17.85 22.94
N ASP A 22 7.88 19.03 22.56
CA ASP A 22 7.04 20.18 22.27
C ASP A 22 6.35 19.91 20.92
N THR A 23 5.14 19.34 20.99
CA THR A 23 4.48 18.69 19.85
C THR A 23 3.31 19.53 19.34
N THR A 24 3.36 19.86 18.04
CA THR A 24 2.21 20.40 17.29
C THR A 24 1.61 19.30 16.45
N ILE A 25 0.33 19.00 16.63
CA ILE A 25 -0.42 17.99 15.87
C ILE A 25 -1.40 18.70 14.96
N MET A 26 -1.28 18.47 13.66
CA MET A 26 -2.17 19.08 12.67
C MET A 26 -3.50 18.33 12.64
N ASP A 27 -4.61 19.09 12.69
CA ASP A 27 -5.95 18.55 12.51
C ASP A 27 -6.44 18.85 11.10
N ARG A 28 -5.97 18.01 10.14
CA ARG A 28 -6.30 18.13 8.72
C ARG A 28 -6.31 16.75 8.07
N THR A 29 -7.01 16.62 6.94
CA THR A 29 -7.11 15.39 6.16
C THR A 29 -6.25 15.41 4.89
N ASP A 30 -6.02 16.59 4.32
CA ASP A 30 -5.17 16.79 3.15
C ASP A 30 -3.68 16.81 3.49
N GLY A 31 -2.82 16.49 2.52
CA GLY A 31 -1.37 16.50 2.67
C GLY A 31 -0.79 17.91 2.70
N LEU A 32 0.40 18.04 3.29
CA LEU A 32 1.20 19.24 3.15
C LEU A 32 1.58 19.43 1.68
N THR A 33 1.42 20.66 1.19
CA THR A 33 2.04 21.10 -0.05
C THR A 33 3.57 21.20 0.12
N GLU A 34 4.31 21.27 -0.98
CA GLU A 34 5.77 21.47 -0.93
C GLU A 34 6.16 22.73 -0.14
N ALA A 35 5.41 23.81 -0.30
CA ALA A 35 5.66 25.07 0.42
C ALA A 35 5.42 24.94 1.93
N GLU A 36 4.35 24.27 2.34
CA GLU A 36 4.05 23.97 3.75
C GLU A 36 5.09 23.03 4.36
N ALA A 37 5.54 22.00 3.61
CA ALA A 37 6.60 21.11 4.03
C ALA A 37 7.92 21.84 4.27
N ALA A 38 8.28 22.76 3.37
CA ALA A 38 9.46 23.63 3.56
C ALA A 38 9.33 24.52 4.79
N ALA A 39 8.16 25.12 5.02
CA ALA A 39 7.89 25.95 6.20
C ALA A 39 7.97 25.13 7.49
N ALA A 40 7.39 23.92 7.51
CA ALA A 40 7.48 23.00 8.64
C ALA A 40 8.94 22.63 8.97
N MET A 41 9.74 22.30 7.94
CA MET A 41 11.16 21.99 8.15
C MET A 41 12.01 23.20 8.58
N ALA A 42 11.59 24.43 8.28
CA ALA A 42 12.25 25.63 8.77
C ALA A 42 11.95 25.91 10.25
N GLU A 43 10.78 25.53 10.74
CA GLU A 43 10.30 25.85 12.08
C GLU A 43 10.54 24.75 13.12
N TYR A 44 10.44 23.46 12.74
CA TYR A 44 10.49 22.32 13.65
C TYR A 44 11.82 21.60 13.59
N ASP A 45 12.25 21.01 14.73
CA ASP A 45 13.47 20.19 14.81
C ASP A 45 13.28 18.81 14.14
N ALA A 46 12.06 18.30 14.20
CA ALA A 46 11.63 17.07 13.52
C ALA A 46 10.20 17.22 12.99
N VAL A 47 9.92 16.52 11.90
CA VAL A 47 8.57 16.40 11.35
C VAL A 47 8.23 14.92 11.23
N MET A 48 7.01 14.56 11.61
CA MET A 48 6.42 13.23 11.36
C MET A 48 5.46 13.34 10.18
N PRO A 49 5.93 13.11 8.94
CA PRO A 49 5.09 13.13 7.76
C PRO A 49 4.23 11.87 7.66
N THR A 50 3.14 12.00 6.92
CA THR A 50 2.25 10.89 6.55
C THR A 50 2.08 10.81 5.04
N LEU A 51 1.51 9.73 4.54
CA LEU A 51 1.19 9.59 3.12
C LEU A 51 0.31 10.75 2.65
N GLY A 52 0.64 11.31 1.47
CA GLY A 52 -0.05 12.47 0.88
C GLY A 52 0.66 13.81 1.11
N ASP A 53 1.59 13.91 2.07
CA ASP A 53 2.46 15.08 2.20
C ASP A 53 3.45 15.14 1.03
N ARG A 54 3.93 16.34 0.68
CA ARG A 54 4.86 16.55 -0.44
C ARG A 54 6.20 17.09 0.05
N PHE A 55 7.11 16.20 0.38
CA PHE A 55 8.52 16.51 0.68
C PHE A 55 9.37 16.27 -0.59
N SER A 56 9.01 16.93 -1.69
CA SER A 56 9.76 16.93 -2.95
C SER A 56 11.03 17.78 -2.86
N ALA A 57 11.91 17.67 -3.84
CA ALA A 57 13.23 18.35 -3.84
C ALA A 57 13.15 19.84 -3.51
N GLY A 58 12.13 20.56 -4.01
CA GLY A 58 11.92 22.00 -3.76
C GLY A 58 11.58 22.38 -2.32
N ALA A 59 11.21 21.39 -1.47
CA ALA A 59 11.00 21.63 -0.03
C ALA A 59 12.33 21.74 0.74
N PHE A 60 13.40 21.10 0.25
CA PHE A 60 14.71 21.05 0.92
C PHE A 60 15.57 22.26 0.55
N ARG A 61 15.40 23.35 1.31
CA ARG A 61 16.08 24.63 1.10
C ARG A 61 17.26 24.79 2.07
N PRO A 62 18.23 25.67 1.78
CA PRO A 62 19.27 25.99 2.75
C PRO A 62 18.70 26.58 4.05
N GLY A 63 19.36 26.26 5.18
CA GLY A 63 19.02 26.85 6.49
C GLY A 63 17.85 26.19 7.21
N LEU A 64 17.43 24.98 6.83
CA LEU A 64 16.39 24.22 7.53
C LEU A 64 16.83 23.86 8.95
N ARG A 65 15.91 24.01 9.89
CA ARG A 65 16.06 23.61 11.30
C ARG A 65 15.91 22.10 11.47
N CYS A 66 15.04 21.48 10.66
CA CYS A 66 14.70 20.07 10.72
C CYS A 66 15.94 19.17 10.54
N ARG A 67 16.05 18.14 11.35
CA ARG A 67 17.09 17.12 11.26
C ARG A 67 16.54 15.71 11.05
N LEU A 68 15.24 15.52 11.18
CA LEU A 68 14.61 14.21 11.09
C LEU A 68 13.22 14.31 10.45
N LEU A 69 12.97 13.53 9.42
CA LEU A 69 11.65 13.16 8.94
C LEU A 69 11.33 11.76 9.44
N ALA A 70 10.53 11.65 10.49
CA ALA A 70 10.08 10.38 11.06
C ALA A 70 8.83 9.90 10.34
N ASN A 71 8.97 9.33 9.16
CA ASN A 71 7.84 8.98 8.29
C ASN A 71 6.91 7.93 8.91
N PHE A 72 5.64 8.30 9.10
CA PHE A 72 4.59 7.39 9.54
C PHE A 72 4.07 6.58 8.35
N GLY A 73 4.81 5.54 7.99
CA GLY A 73 4.49 4.64 6.88
C GLY A 73 5.67 3.81 6.46
N ALA A 74 5.40 2.65 5.85
CA ALA A 74 6.43 1.81 5.24
C ALA A 74 6.94 2.42 3.92
N GLY A 75 6.00 2.91 3.08
CA GLY A 75 6.32 3.64 1.85
C GLY A 75 6.74 5.09 2.13
N TYR A 76 7.67 5.60 1.33
CA TYR A 76 8.21 6.95 1.49
C TYR A 76 8.39 7.69 0.14
N ASN A 77 7.68 7.27 -0.89
CA ASN A 77 7.74 7.86 -2.23
C ASN A 77 7.24 9.33 -2.32
N HIS A 78 6.66 9.85 -1.26
CA HIS A 78 6.28 11.25 -1.10
C HIS A 78 7.40 12.11 -0.49
N ILE A 79 8.55 11.51 -0.17
CA ILE A 79 9.75 12.18 0.35
C ILE A 79 10.90 11.96 -0.64
N ASP A 80 11.50 13.04 -1.10
CA ASP A 80 12.75 13.00 -1.86
C ASP A 80 13.91 12.73 -0.89
N VAL A 81 14.26 11.46 -0.76
CA VAL A 81 15.28 11.03 0.20
C VAL A 81 16.70 11.47 -0.20
N GLU A 82 16.95 11.67 -1.49
CA GLU A 82 18.24 12.17 -1.97
C GLU A 82 18.39 13.65 -1.60
N ALA A 83 17.36 14.45 -1.85
CA ALA A 83 17.34 15.86 -1.44
C ALA A 83 17.41 16.01 0.10
N ALA A 84 16.71 15.14 0.87
CA ALA A 84 16.82 15.12 2.32
C ALA A 84 18.25 14.81 2.78
N ALA A 85 18.90 13.81 2.20
CA ALA A 85 20.28 13.47 2.52
C ALA A 85 21.27 14.60 2.23
N HIS A 86 21.13 15.26 1.07
CA HIS A 86 21.94 16.45 0.72
C HIS A 86 21.70 17.63 1.67
N ALA A 87 20.48 17.76 2.23
CA ALA A 87 20.17 18.78 3.23
C ALA A 87 20.61 18.37 4.67
N GLY A 88 21.19 17.19 4.85
CA GLY A 88 21.60 16.67 6.15
C GLY A 88 20.44 16.27 7.07
N ILE A 89 19.28 15.90 6.45
CA ILE A 89 18.08 15.48 7.17
C ILE A 89 17.94 13.96 7.08
N ALA A 90 17.88 13.29 8.22
CA ALA A 90 17.63 11.86 8.30
C ALA A 90 16.17 11.55 7.97
N VAL A 91 15.93 10.46 7.26
CA VAL A 91 14.58 9.95 6.97
C VAL A 91 14.47 8.53 7.54
N THR A 92 13.45 8.30 8.36
CA THR A 92 13.11 6.97 8.86
C THR A 92 11.72 6.56 8.38
N ASN A 93 11.45 5.26 8.34
CA ASN A 93 10.14 4.71 8.02
C ASN A 93 9.78 3.56 8.96
N THR A 94 8.58 2.99 8.82
CA THR A 94 8.08 1.89 9.66
C THR A 94 7.91 0.61 8.83
N PRO A 95 9.01 -0.08 8.43
CA PRO A 95 8.90 -1.34 7.72
C PRO A 95 8.20 -2.38 8.62
N ASP A 96 7.51 -3.32 7.99
CA ASP A 96 6.74 -4.42 8.61
C ASP A 96 5.46 -4.04 9.36
N ALA A 97 5.33 -2.82 9.86
CA ALA A 97 4.17 -2.40 10.68
C ALA A 97 2.81 -2.61 10.01
N VAL A 98 2.74 -2.60 8.69
CA VAL A 98 1.48 -2.72 7.93
C VAL A 98 1.41 -4.03 7.11
N THR A 99 2.39 -4.91 7.20
CA THR A 99 2.51 -6.08 6.31
C THR A 99 1.28 -6.98 6.42
N GLU A 100 0.94 -7.41 7.62
CA GLU A 100 -0.17 -8.32 7.86
C GLU A 100 -1.53 -7.66 7.58
N ALA A 101 -1.74 -6.43 8.07
CA ALA A 101 -2.99 -5.69 7.86
C ALA A 101 -3.25 -5.41 6.36
N THR A 102 -2.21 -5.07 5.60
CA THR A 102 -2.34 -4.86 4.15
C THR A 102 -2.65 -6.17 3.42
N ALA A 103 -2.03 -7.28 3.84
CA ALA A 103 -2.30 -8.58 3.28
C ALA A 103 -3.74 -9.05 3.57
N ASP A 104 -4.28 -8.76 4.76
CA ASP A 104 -5.67 -9.07 5.12
C ASP A 104 -6.64 -8.29 4.23
N ILE A 105 -6.40 -7.01 3.99
CA ILE A 105 -7.23 -6.19 3.09
C ILE A 105 -7.13 -6.70 1.64
N ALA A 106 -5.94 -7.06 1.17
CA ALA A 106 -5.79 -7.61 -0.18
C ALA A 106 -6.61 -8.89 -0.37
N LEU A 107 -6.54 -9.83 0.58
CA LEU A 107 -7.36 -11.05 0.55
C LEU A 107 -8.87 -10.73 0.65
N THR A 108 -9.24 -9.77 1.50
CA THR A 108 -10.63 -9.31 1.61
C THR A 108 -11.14 -8.79 0.27
N LEU A 109 -10.35 -7.99 -0.45
CA LEU A 109 -10.72 -7.46 -1.77
C LEU A 109 -10.86 -8.58 -2.82
N ILE A 110 -9.97 -9.58 -2.82
CA ILE A 110 -10.08 -10.77 -3.69
C ILE A 110 -11.43 -11.46 -3.45
N LEU A 111 -11.76 -11.74 -2.19
CA LEU A 111 -13.01 -12.41 -1.82
C LEU A 111 -14.23 -11.56 -2.13
N MET A 112 -14.22 -10.29 -1.79
CA MET A 112 -15.34 -9.37 -2.04
C MET A 112 -15.63 -9.22 -3.53
N THR A 113 -14.60 -9.11 -4.36
CA THR A 113 -14.74 -8.96 -5.81
C THR A 113 -15.21 -10.27 -6.44
N ALA A 114 -14.54 -11.38 -6.12
CA ALA A 114 -14.90 -12.71 -6.64
C ALA A 114 -16.34 -13.12 -6.28
N ARG A 115 -16.79 -12.82 -5.06
CA ARG A 115 -18.09 -13.24 -4.54
C ARG A 115 -19.16 -12.15 -4.61
N ARG A 116 -18.87 -11.02 -5.26
CA ARG A 116 -19.79 -9.89 -5.45
C ARG A 116 -20.35 -9.37 -4.12
N ALA A 117 -19.54 -9.44 -3.04
CA ALA A 117 -20.01 -9.13 -1.68
C ALA A 117 -20.48 -7.67 -1.54
N GLY A 118 -19.78 -6.71 -2.17
CA GLY A 118 -20.18 -5.31 -2.17
C GLY A 118 -21.52 -5.05 -2.89
N GLU A 119 -21.86 -5.84 -3.92
CA GLU A 119 -23.17 -5.76 -4.57
C GLU A 119 -24.27 -6.30 -3.67
N GLY A 120 -24.02 -7.45 -3.05
CA GLY A 120 -24.96 -8.07 -2.11
C GLY A 120 -25.24 -7.19 -0.89
N GLU A 121 -24.19 -6.57 -0.34
CA GLU A 121 -24.32 -5.64 0.78
C GLU A 121 -25.18 -4.41 0.42
N ARG A 122 -24.95 -3.81 -0.76
CA ARG A 122 -25.75 -2.68 -1.23
C ARG A 122 -27.20 -3.06 -1.49
N LEU A 123 -27.44 -4.24 -2.08
CA LEU A 123 -28.78 -4.78 -2.31
C LEU A 123 -29.55 -4.93 -1.00
N LEU A 124 -28.89 -5.52 0.01
CA LEU A 124 -29.50 -5.70 1.32
C LEU A 124 -29.82 -4.36 2.03
N ARG A 125 -28.87 -3.42 2.01
CA ARG A 125 -29.08 -2.09 2.63
C ARG A 125 -30.17 -1.26 2.00
N ARG A 126 -30.42 -1.46 0.68
CA ARG A 126 -31.53 -0.79 -0.02
C ARG A 126 -32.88 -1.48 0.20
N GLY A 127 -32.92 -2.59 0.94
CA GLY A 127 -34.15 -3.36 1.16
C GLY A 127 -34.67 -4.07 -0.09
N GLU A 128 -33.85 -4.23 -1.10
CA GLU A 128 -34.20 -4.83 -2.40
C GLU A 128 -34.01 -6.36 -2.41
N TRP A 129 -33.44 -6.92 -1.36
CA TRP A 129 -33.29 -8.38 -1.25
C TRP A 129 -34.61 -9.02 -0.81
N THR A 130 -35.20 -9.81 -1.70
CA THR A 130 -36.50 -10.46 -1.51
C THR A 130 -36.41 -11.94 -1.12
N GLY A 131 -35.21 -12.42 -0.83
CA GLY A 131 -34.93 -13.80 -0.47
C GLY A 131 -33.91 -14.45 -1.39
N TRP A 132 -33.54 -15.69 -1.08
CA TRP A 132 -32.55 -16.44 -1.85
C TRP A 132 -33.09 -16.84 -3.23
N GLN A 133 -32.25 -16.70 -4.26
CA GLN A 133 -32.51 -17.15 -5.62
C GLN A 133 -31.27 -17.87 -6.19
N PRO A 134 -31.44 -19.00 -6.94
CA PRO A 134 -30.32 -19.83 -7.38
C PRO A 134 -29.35 -19.11 -8.34
N THR A 135 -29.80 -18.09 -9.03
CA THR A 135 -28.99 -17.33 -10.01
C THR A 135 -28.57 -15.94 -9.52
N GLN A 136 -28.94 -15.59 -8.28
CA GLN A 136 -28.63 -14.27 -7.72
C GLN A 136 -27.18 -14.20 -7.29
N LEU A 137 -26.48 -13.11 -7.66
CA LEU A 137 -25.11 -12.80 -7.26
C LEU A 137 -24.12 -13.95 -7.50
N LEU A 138 -24.29 -14.69 -8.61
CA LEU A 138 -23.33 -15.71 -9.01
C LEU A 138 -21.95 -15.08 -9.17
N GLY A 139 -21.02 -15.51 -8.35
CA GLY A 139 -19.64 -15.08 -8.37
C GLY A 139 -18.70 -16.20 -8.81
N ARG A 140 -17.39 -15.92 -8.76
CA ARG A 140 -16.34 -16.89 -9.05
C ARG A 140 -15.85 -17.57 -7.78
N HIS A 141 -15.52 -18.86 -7.86
CA HIS A 141 -14.78 -19.55 -6.82
C HIS A 141 -13.33 -19.00 -6.77
N VAL A 142 -12.78 -18.91 -5.56
CA VAL A 142 -11.38 -18.49 -5.33
C VAL A 142 -10.50 -19.71 -5.10
N ALA A 143 -11.07 -20.75 -4.44
CA ALA A 143 -10.32 -21.97 -4.14
C ALA A 143 -9.79 -22.65 -5.42
N GLY A 144 -8.52 -23.01 -5.40
CA GLY A 144 -7.83 -23.67 -6.50
C GLY A 144 -7.49 -22.77 -7.71
N CYS A 145 -7.90 -21.51 -7.72
CA CYS A 145 -7.53 -20.56 -8.76
C CYS A 145 -6.06 -20.16 -8.68
N THR A 146 -5.59 -19.45 -9.70
CA THR A 146 -4.23 -18.91 -9.74
C THR A 146 -4.22 -17.45 -9.29
N VAL A 147 -3.36 -17.12 -8.32
CA VAL A 147 -3.06 -15.73 -7.96
C VAL A 147 -1.69 -15.34 -8.51
N GLY A 148 -1.64 -14.24 -9.27
CA GLY A 148 -0.43 -13.61 -9.77
C GLY A 148 -0.03 -12.43 -8.88
N ILE A 149 1.14 -12.51 -8.26
CA ILE A 149 1.67 -11.46 -7.39
C ILE A 149 2.72 -10.64 -8.13
N ILE A 150 2.42 -9.37 -8.36
CA ILE A 150 3.37 -8.41 -8.93
C ILE A 150 4.10 -7.73 -7.77
N GLY A 151 5.32 -8.18 -7.48
CA GLY A 151 6.11 -7.74 -6.34
C GLY A 151 6.04 -8.71 -5.15
N MET A 152 6.97 -9.67 -5.08
CA MET A 152 7.10 -10.67 -4.01
C MET A 152 7.97 -10.13 -2.84
N GLY A 153 7.65 -8.90 -2.37
CA GLY A 153 8.19 -8.31 -1.16
C GLY A 153 7.50 -8.85 0.11
N ARG A 154 7.65 -8.16 1.24
CA ARG A 154 7.01 -8.56 2.51
C ARG A 154 5.48 -8.73 2.38
N ILE A 155 4.81 -7.72 1.85
CA ILE A 155 3.35 -7.72 1.64
C ILE A 155 2.95 -8.80 0.62
N GLY A 156 3.64 -8.87 -0.54
CA GLY A 156 3.35 -9.88 -1.57
C GLY A 156 3.47 -11.30 -1.04
N LYS A 157 4.50 -11.60 -0.23
CA LYS A 157 4.67 -12.90 0.45
C LYS A 157 3.53 -13.20 1.42
N ALA A 158 3.12 -12.21 2.22
CA ALA A 158 2.04 -12.37 3.18
C ALA A 158 0.68 -12.61 2.50
N ILE A 159 0.41 -11.95 1.36
CA ILE A 159 -0.78 -12.19 0.53
C ILE A 159 -0.74 -13.58 -0.09
N ALA A 160 0.37 -13.93 -0.75
CA ALA A 160 0.55 -15.21 -1.40
C ALA A 160 0.37 -16.38 -0.42
N ARG A 161 0.93 -16.26 0.79
CA ARG A 161 0.79 -17.24 1.87
C ARG A 161 -0.67 -17.46 2.25
N ARG A 162 -1.46 -16.39 2.41
CA ARG A 162 -2.91 -16.46 2.71
C ARG A 162 -3.69 -17.13 1.58
N CYS A 163 -3.40 -16.75 0.34
CA CYS A 163 -4.03 -17.33 -0.83
C CYS A 163 -3.73 -18.84 -0.95
N HIS A 164 -2.48 -19.21 -0.76
CA HIS A 164 -2.07 -20.62 -0.85
C HIS A 164 -2.66 -21.47 0.27
N PHE A 165 -2.40 -21.14 1.53
CA PHE A 165 -2.81 -21.99 2.65
C PHE A 165 -4.30 -21.89 2.98
N GLY A 166 -4.93 -20.73 2.74
CA GLY A 166 -6.36 -20.53 3.02
C GLY A 166 -7.29 -21.07 1.94
N PHE A 167 -6.86 -21.00 0.67
CA PHE A 167 -7.71 -21.30 -0.48
C PHE A 167 -7.11 -22.32 -1.46
N GLY A 168 -5.94 -22.87 -1.19
CA GLY A 168 -5.26 -23.81 -2.09
C GLY A 168 -4.93 -23.19 -3.45
N MET A 169 -4.77 -21.86 -3.53
CA MET A 169 -4.46 -21.19 -4.78
C MET A 169 -3.04 -21.53 -5.25
N GLN A 170 -2.88 -21.64 -6.57
CA GLN A 170 -1.57 -21.66 -7.19
C GLN A 170 -0.99 -20.24 -7.17
N VAL A 171 0.29 -20.11 -6.82
CA VAL A 171 0.95 -18.82 -6.72
C VAL A 171 1.95 -18.66 -7.87
N LEU A 172 1.70 -17.67 -8.73
CA LEU A 172 2.66 -17.13 -9.68
C LEU A 172 3.12 -15.78 -9.17
N PHE A 173 4.36 -15.40 -9.47
CA PHE A 173 4.79 -14.04 -9.15
C PHE A 173 5.85 -13.52 -10.12
N HIS A 174 5.82 -12.22 -10.33
CA HIS A 174 6.88 -11.48 -11.01
C HIS A 174 7.56 -10.55 -10.01
N ASN A 175 8.89 -10.55 -10.03
CA ASN A 175 9.70 -9.69 -9.18
C ASN A 175 10.98 -9.31 -9.91
N ARG A 176 11.47 -8.10 -9.68
CA ARG A 176 12.67 -7.57 -10.35
C ARG A 176 13.93 -8.40 -10.09
N SER A 177 14.05 -8.98 -8.92
CA SER A 177 15.13 -9.88 -8.53
C SER A 177 14.60 -11.30 -8.29
N VAL A 178 15.48 -12.27 -8.37
CA VAL A 178 15.15 -13.66 -8.00
C VAL A 178 14.80 -13.71 -6.52
N VAL A 179 13.68 -14.34 -6.22
CA VAL A 179 13.24 -14.58 -4.84
C VAL A 179 13.41 -16.06 -4.53
N SER A 180 14.31 -16.36 -3.60
CA SER A 180 14.54 -17.69 -3.06
C SER A 180 13.89 -17.85 -1.68
N ALA A 181 13.76 -19.10 -1.23
CA ALA A 181 13.31 -19.44 0.12
C ALA A 181 11.92 -18.90 0.48
N LEU A 182 10.91 -19.36 -0.25
CA LEU A 182 9.50 -19.24 0.14
C LEU A 182 9.11 -20.50 0.94
N ASP A 183 8.26 -20.33 1.96
CA ASP A 183 7.74 -21.41 2.79
C ASP A 183 6.45 -22.05 2.22
N PHE A 184 6.14 -21.73 0.98
CA PHE A 184 5.04 -22.28 0.20
C PHE A 184 5.45 -22.44 -1.27
N PRO A 185 4.80 -23.35 -2.03
CA PRO A 185 5.03 -23.50 -3.47
C PRO A 185 4.63 -22.25 -4.23
N ALA A 186 5.56 -21.70 -5.02
CA ALA A 186 5.30 -20.58 -5.91
C ALA A 186 6.26 -20.62 -7.10
N ARG A 187 5.81 -20.11 -8.25
CA ARG A 187 6.63 -20.05 -9.46
C ARG A 187 6.90 -18.59 -9.84
N GLN A 188 8.16 -18.22 -9.92
CA GLN A 188 8.56 -16.94 -10.48
C GLN A 188 8.49 -16.99 -12.00
N VAL A 189 7.91 -15.97 -12.61
CA VAL A 189 7.85 -15.77 -14.06
C VAL A 189 8.67 -14.56 -14.47
N GLU A 190 9.16 -14.56 -15.71
CA GLU A 190 10.09 -13.52 -16.18
C GLU A 190 9.39 -12.20 -16.50
N GLY A 191 8.15 -12.24 -16.99
CA GLY A 191 7.43 -11.06 -17.45
C GLY A 191 6.00 -10.93 -16.94
N LEU A 192 5.48 -9.70 -16.99
CA LEU A 192 4.09 -9.41 -16.62
C LEU A 192 3.08 -10.11 -17.53
N ASP A 193 3.35 -10.19 -18.83
CA ASP A 193 2.48 -10.86 -19.79
C ASP A 193 2.23 -12.32 -19.43
N GLU A 194 3.29 -13.04 -19.10
CA GLU A 194 3.20 -14.43 -18.67
C GLU A 194 2.39 -14.55 -17.37
N LEU A 195 2.67 -13.68 -16.40
CA LEU A 195 1.94 -13.65 -15.14
C LEU A 195 0.45 -13.42 -15.37
N LEU A 196 0.11 -12.35 -16.09
CA LEU A 196 -1.27 -11.91 -16.27
C LEU A 196 -2.11 -12.90 -17.05
N THR A 197 -1.57 -13.49 -18.12
CA THR A 197 -2.30 -14.49 -18.93
C THR A 197 -2.60 -15.78 -18.19
N GLN A 198 -1.85 -16.10 -17.14
CA GLN A 198 -2.04 -17.31 -16.33
C GLN A 198 -2.73 -17.05 -14.99
N SER A 199 -3.09 -15.81 -14.71
CA SER A 199 -3.70 -15.42 -13.42
C SER A 199 -5.21 -15.29 -13.52
N ASP A 200 -5.91 -15.82 -12.54
CA ASP A 200 -7.31 -15.55 -12.29
C ASP A 200 -7.49 -14.28 -11.44
N PHE A 201 -6.54 -14.04 -10.58
CA PHE A 201 -6.46 -12.86 -9.73
C PHE A 201 -5.05 -12.28 -9.80
N ALA A 202 -4.91 -11.00 -10.11
CA ALA A 202 -3.64 -10.30 -10.07
C ALA A 202 -3.61 -9.34 -8.87
N VAL A 203 -2.47 -9.28 -8.18
CA VAL A 203 -2.26 -8.39 -7.04
C VAL A 203 -1.01 -7.57 -7.26
N VAL A 204 -1.15 -6.24 -7.23
CA VAL A 204 -0.03 -5.32 -7.38
C VAL A 204 0.47 -4.93 -5.99
N ALA A 205 1.65 -5.42 -5.62
CA ALA A 205 2.29 -5.23 -4.32
C ALA A 205 3.72 -4.67 -4.44
N VAL A 206 3.94 -3.82 -5.46
CA VAL A 206 5.22 -3.13 -5.68
C VAL A 206 5.26 -1.78 -4.98
N PRO A 207 6.43 -1.28 -4.57
CA PRO A 207 6.58 0.08 -4.08
C PRO A 207 6.18 1.10 -5.14
N GLY A 208 5.48 2.17 -4.75
CA GLY A 208 5.23 3.33 -5.61
C GLY A 208 6.53 4.05 -5.96
N GLY A 209 6.64 4.56 -7.19
CA GLY A 209 7.81 5.30 -7.64
C GLY A 209 7.90 5.38 -9.17
N ALA A 210 8.92 6.07 -9.68
CA ALA A 210 9.10 6.29 -11.12
C ALA A 210 9.16 4.98 -11.91
N GLY A 211 9.80 3.93 -11.38
CA GLY A 211 9.95 2.63 -12.04
C GLY A 211 8.69 1.76 -12.05
N THR A 212 7.64 2.13 -11.31
CA THR A 212 6.37 1.40 -11.24
C THR A 212 5.16 2.24 -11.64
N ARG A 213 5.41 3.49 -12.00
CA ARG A 213 4.36 4.39 -12.49
C ARG A 213 3.81 3.88 -13.82
N HIS A 214 2.48 3.79 -13.90
CA HIS A 214 1.75 3.24 -15.08
C HIS A 214 2.19 1.83 -15.49
N MET A 215 2.67 1.01 -14.54
CA MET A 215 3.04 -0.39 -14.76
C MET A 215 1.86 -1.24 -15.24
N ILE A 216 0.65 -0.90 -14.82
CA ILE A 216 -0.59 -1.53 -15.29
C ILE A 216 -1.32 -0.51 -16.15
N GLY A 217 -1.39 -0.80 -17.43
CA GLY A 217 -2.08 0.00 -18.44
C GLY A 217 -3.07 -0.87 -19.23
N THR A 218 -3.49 -0.37 -20.40
CA THR A 218 -4.45 -1.06 -21.27
C THR A 218 -3.92 -2.43 -21.70
N HIS A 219 -2.64 -2.52 -22.10
CA HIS A 219 -2.01 -3.77 -22.51
C HIS A 219 -2.09 -4.84 -21.41
N GLU A 220 -1.69 -4.50 -20.18
CA GLU A 220 -1.69 -5.43 -19.04
C GLU A 220 -3.12 -5.89 -18.69
N LEU A 221 -4.10 -4.99 -18.76
CA LEU A 221 -5.50 -5.34 -18.53
C LEU A 221 -6.05 -6.25 -19.63
N GLU A 222 -5.67 -6.04 -20.89
CA GLU A 222 -6.03 -6.92 -22.00
C GLU A 222 -5.40 -8.32 -21.86
N ARG A 223 -4.13 -8.37 -21.40
CA ARG A 223 -3.43 -9.64 -21.11
C ARG A 223 -4.09 -10.43 -19.97
N LEU A 224 -4.55 -9.75 -18.92
CA LEU A 224 -5.28 -10.36 -17.81
C LEU A 224 -6.64 -10.94 -18.28
N GLY A 225 -7.29 -10.26 -19.20
CA GLY A 225 -8.53 -10.69 -19.83
C GLY A 225 -9.80 -10.48 -18.99
N PRO A 226 -10.98 -10.61 -19.63
CA PRO A 226 -12.25 -10.15 -19.06
C PRO A 226 -12.83 -11.03 -17.95
N ARG A 227 -12.25 -12.19 -17.68
CA ARG A 227 -12.73 -13.11 -16.64
C ARG A 227 -11.86 -13.14 -15.39
N SER A 228 -10.84 -12.33 -15.34
CA SER A 228 -9.88 -12.21 -14.23
C SER A 228 -10.08 -10.91 -13.48
N PHE A 229 -9.40 -10.76 -12.33
CA PHE A 229 -9.53 -9.62 -11.42
C PHE A 229 -8.17 -9.03 -11.09
N ILE A 230 -8.11 -7.72 -10.86
CA ILE A 230 -6.92 -7.02 -10.39
C ILE A 230 -7.28 -6.06 -9.26
#